data_ba85b3d923bb361313c2296b22f8276d
#
_entry.id   ba85b3d923bb361313c2296b22f8276d
#
_cell.length_a   1.000
_cell.length_b   1.000
_cell.length_c   1.000
_cell.angle_alpha   90.00
_cell.angle_beta   90.00
_cell.angle_gamma   90.00
#
_symmetry.space_group_name_H-M   'P 1'
#
loop_
_entity.id
_entity.type
_entity.pdbx_description
1 polymer ?
#
loop_
_entity_poly.entity_id
_entity_poly.type
_entity_poly.pdbx_seq_one_letter_code
_entity_poly.pdbx_strand_id
1 'polypeptide(L)'
;MLGDDLINGEESNTYSYMAVLQKLLTDNGYNLTVINKTLQGGGTLSMMKMAGVSDETLQGYIAKHQQTANGAQLNVTETGIRDLTDEQTTRNDMDCVPVIFMGYYGGWNHDPAELAEQQEQILNTFPDKSRFIVVGTRPMDSSVSSDTLDQVLSQKWGEHYISLANVTAQPSATYEAQQAMAEAVLQKLQELNYISKG
;
A
#
# COMPACT_ATOMS: atom_id res chain seq x y z
N MET A 1 6.89 3.86 -2.22
CA MET A 1 5.47 3.84 -1.83
C MET A 1 4.74 2.85 -2.72
N LEU A 2 4.11 1.85 -2.15
CA LEU A 2 3.36 0.81 -2.86
C LEU A 2 1.86 1.03 -2.61
N GLY A 3 1.03 0.91 -3.65
CA GLY A 3 -0.40 1.10 -3.51
C GLY A 3 -1.18 0.74 -4.78
N ASP A 4 -2.44 0.41 -4.63
CA ASP A 4 -3.31 -0.10 -5.68
C ASP A 4 -4.53 0.79 -5.98
N ASP A 5 -4.59 1.99 -5.44
CA ASP A 5 -5.76 2.87 -5.48
C ASP A 5 -5.49 4.23 -6.15
N LEU A 6 -6.55 4.84 -6.66
CA LEU A 6 -6.62 6.20 -7.22
C LEU A 6 -6.05 7.26 -6.30
N ILE A 7 -6.31 7.15 -5.00
CA ILE A 7 -5.85 8.12 -4.01
C ILE A 7 -4.35 8.14 -3.83
N ASN A 8 -3.63 7.18 -4.35
CA ASN A 8 -2.18 7.19 -4.36
C ASN A 8 -1.56 8.08 -5.46
N GLY A 9 -2.39 8.66 -6.31
CA GLY A 9 -2.01 9.75 -7.20
C GLY A 9 -1.52 9.35 -8.57
N GLU A 10 -1.78 8.14 -9.01
CA GLU A 10 -1.42 7.72 -10.38
C GLU A 10 -2.04 8.62 -11.46
N GLU A 11 -3.27 9.10 -11.23
CA GLU A 11 -3.98 10.00 -12.15
C GLU A 11 -3.69 11.49 -11.93
N SER A 12 -2.98 11.86 -10.88
CA SER A 12 -2.68 13.25 -10.56
C SER A 12 -1.23 13.45 -10.14
N ASN A 13 -0.40 13.74 -11.11
CA ASN A 13 1.03 13.98 -10.88
C ASN A 13 1.35 15.26 -10.11
N THR A 14 0.38 16.17 -9.94
CA THR A 14 0.63 17.49 -9.36
C THR A 14 0.23 17.60 -7.90
N TYR A 15 -0.78 16.85 -7.45
CA TYR A 15 -1.27 16.93 -6.06
C TYR A 15 -1.55 15.57 -5.41
N SER A 16 -1.07 14.48 -5.99
CA SER A 16 -1.12 13.18 -5.32
C SER A 16 -0.41 13.24 -3.97
N TYR A 17 -0.83 12.42 -3.00
CA TYR A 17 -0.16 12.43 -1.71
C TYR A 17 1.35 12.15 -1.81
N MET A 18 1.80 11.42 -2.82
CA MET A 18 3.22 11.21 -3.08
C MET A 18 3.94 12.46 -3.56
N ALA A 19 3.33 13.21 -4.49
CA ALA A 19 3.88 14.49 -4.96
C ALA A 19 3.88 15.53 -3.84
N VAL A 20 2.82 15.58 -3.04
CA VAL A 20 2.73 16.46 -1.87
C VAL A 20 3.76 16.06 -0.82
N LEU A 21 3.93 14.76 -0.55
CA LEU A 21 4.95 14.28 0.40
C LEU A 21 6.36 14.63 -0.08
N GLN A 22 6.67 14.48 -1.36
CA GLN A 22 7.96 14.88 -1.92
C GLN A 22 8.22 16.37 -1.68
N LYS A 23 7.21 17.21 -1.91
CA LYS A 23 7.30 18.65 -1.65
C LYS A 23 7.51 18.93 -0.16
N LEU A 24 6.72 18.30 0.71
CA LEU A 24 6.85 18.47 2.17
C LEU A 24 8.24 18.06 2.68
N LEU A 25 8.79 16.95 2.20
CA LEU A 25 10.15 16.53 2.53
C LEU A 25 11.18 17.60 2.14
N THR A 26 11.10 18.08 0.92
CA THR A 26 12.00 19.12 0.39
C THR A 26 11.88 20.43 1.19
N ASP A 27 10.66 20.92 1.40
CA ASP A 27 10.40 22.17 2.12
C ASP A 27 10.84 22.11 3.59
N ASN A 28 10.85 20.93 4.20
CA ASN A 28 11.32 20.71 5.55
C ASN A 28 12.84 20.40 5.64
N GLY A 29 13.55 20.44 4.53
CA GLY A 29 15.00 20.26 4.49
C GLY A 29 15.47 18.81 4.54
N TYR A 30 14.61 17.86 4.16
CA TYR A 30 15.00 16.47 3.97
C TYR A 30 15.47 16.23 2.54
N ASN A 31 16.66 15.68 2.38
CA ASN A 31 17.21 15.29 1.07
C ASN A 31 16.83 13.84 0.76
N LEU A 32 15.54 13.62 0.54
CA LEU A 32 14.95 12.29 0.30
C LEU A 32 14.09 12.31 -0.96
N THR A 33 14.03 11.17 -1.64
CA THR A 33 13.21 10.98 -2.83
C THR A 33 12.08 9.99 -2.55
N VAL A 34 10.87 10.34 -2.95
CA VAL A 34 9.73 9.42 -2.95
C VAL A 34 9.74 8.59 -4.23
N ILE A 35 9.91 7.27 -4.09
CA ILE A 35 9.83 6.33 -5.21
C ILE A 35 8.38 5.85 -5.34
N ASN A 36 7.80 6.05 -6.51
CA ASN A 36 6.46 5.61 -6.83
C ASN A 36 6.46 4.16 -7.32
N LYS A 37 5.83 3.27 -6.57
CA LYS A 37 5.55 1.87 -6.90
C LYS A 37 4.06 1.57 -6.83
N THR A 38 3.24 2.50 -7.28
CA THR A 38 1.78 2.36 -7.27
C THR A 38 1.29 1.88 -8.64
N LEU A 39 0.20 1.11 -8.62
CA LEU A 39 -0.48 0.65 -9.82
C LEU A 39 -1.98 0.62 -9.56
N GLN A 40 -2.68 1.63 -10.05
CA GLN A 40 -4.12 1.71 -9.87
C GLN A 40 -4.83 0.51 -10.49
N GLY A 41 -5.76 -0.07 -9.75
CA GLY A 41 -6.50 -1.25 -10.16
C GLY A 41 -5.66 -2.53 -10.20
N GLY A 42 -4.43 -2.49 -9.69
CA GLY A 42 -3.51 -3.62 -9.72
C GLY A 42 -3.91 -4.77 -8.81
N GLY A 43 -4.57 -4.48 -7.71
CA GLY A 43 -4.84 -5.44 -6.66
C GLY A 43 -3.58 -5.83 -5.87
N THR A 44 -3.79 -6.58 -4.80
CA THR A 44 -2.70 -6.87 -3.86
C THR A 44 -1.65 -7.83 -4.41
N LEU A 45 -2.05 -8.78 -5.26
CA LEU A 45 -1.10 -9.73 -5.84
C LEU A 45 -0.14 -9.05 -6.81
N SER A 46 -0.61 -8.07 -7.59
CA SER A 46 0.27 -7.26 -8.43
C SER A 46 1.25 -6.44 -7.60
N MET A 47 0.80 -5.88 -6.48
CA MET A 47 1.70 -5.17 -5.55
C MET A 47 2.77 -6.10 -4.98
N MET A 48 2.41 -7.32 -4.58
CA MET A 48 3.35 -8.33 -4.10
C MET A 48 4.39 -8.68 -5.20
N LYS A 49 3.96 -8.85 -6.45
CA LYS A 49 4.86 -9.12 -7.57
C LYS A 49 5.82 -7.95 -7.82
N MET A 50 5.33 -6.72 -7.81
CA MET A 50 6.17 -5.52 -7.94
C MET A 50 7.19 -5.40 -6.79
N ALA A 51 6.85 -5.90 -5.62
CA ALA A 51 7.75 -5.94 -4.46
C ALA A 51 8.69 -7.15 -4.46
N GLY A 52 8.66 -8.00 -5.48
CA GLY A 52 9.57 -9.13 -5.61
C GLY A 52 9.21 -10.37 -4.76
N VAL A 53 7.95 -10.48 -4.33
CA VAL A 53 7.44 -11.71 -3.71
C VAL A 53 7.49 -12.85 -4.72
N SER A 54 7.85 -14.05 -4.28
CA SER A 54 8.06 -15.20 -5.18
C SER A 54 6.78 -15.62 -5.90
N ASP A 55 6.94 -16.13 -7.13
CA ASP A 55 5.83 -16.65 -7.91
C ASP A 55 5.15 -17.84 -7.21
N GLU A 56 5.90 -18.66 -6.47
CA GLU A 56 5.32 -19.74 -5.66
C GLU A 56 4.33 -19.22 -4.61
N THR A 57 4.68 -18.16 -3.89
CA THR A 57 3.80 -17.52 -2.93
C THR A 57 2.55 -16.95 -3.60
N LEU A 58 2.72 -16.27 -4.73
CA LEU A 58 1.60 -15.69 -5.50
C LEU A 58 0.64 -16.77 -6.01
N GLN A 59 1.16 -17.86 -6.55
CA GLN A 59 0.35 -18.99 -7.00
C GLN A 59 -0.39 -19.68 -5.85
N GLY A 60 0.21 -19.70 -4.66
CA GLY A 60 -0.47 -20.18 -3.44
C GLY A 60 -1.73 -19.39 -3.11
N TYR A 61 -1.67 -18.06 -3.16
CA TYR A 61 -2.86 -17.21 -2.97
C TYR A 61 -3.91 -17.42 -4.06
N ILE A 62 -3.50 -17.47 -5.33
CA ILE A 62 -4.41 -17.73 -6.45
C ILE A 62 -5.15 -19.05 -6.26
N ALA A 63 -4.44 -20.12 -5.92
CA ALA A 63 -5.04 -21.43 -5.69
C ALA A 63 -6.04 -21.42 -4.51
N LYS A 64 -5.71 -20.73 -3.43
CA LYS A 64 -6.60 -20.52 -2.30
C LYS A 64 -7.88 -19.79 -2.70
N HIS A 65 -7.76 -18.73 -3.48
CA HIS A 65 -8.89 -17.93 -3.95
C HIS A 65 -9.78 -18.74 -4.92
N GLN A 66 -9.19 -19.53 -5.81
CA GLN A 66 -9.95 -20.43 -6.69
C GLN A 66 -10.78 -21.44 -5.92
N GLN A 67 -10.26 -21.98 -4.82
CA GLN A 67 -11.03 -22.87 -3.94
C GLN A 67 -12.21 -22.15 -3.30
N THR A 68 -12.02 -20.93 -2.83
CA THR A 68 -13.09 -20.10 -2.25
C THR A 68 -14.15 -19.76 -3.30
N ALA A 69 -13.72 -19.46 -4.52
CA ALA A 69 -14.63 -19.12 -5.62
C ALA A 69 -15.51 -20.31 -6.09
N ASN A 70 -15.19 -21.52 -5.67
CA ASN A 70 -15.96 -22.73 -5.97
C ASN A 70 -16.34 -22.89 -7.45
N GLY A 71 -15.35 -22.70 -8.34
CA GLY A 71 -15.49 -22.81 -9.78
C GLY A 71 -15.98 -21.56 -10.51
N ALA A 72 -16.26 -20.47 -9.80
CA ALA A 72 -16.47 -19.18 -10.43
C ALA A 72 -15.16 -18.67 -11.08
N GLN A 73 -15.30 -17.96 -12.20
CA GLN A 73 -14.15 -17.35 -12.83
C GLN A 73 -13.70 -16.15 -12.00
N LEU A 74 -12.42 -16.15 -11.59
CA LEU A 74 -11.83 -15.04 -10.87
C LEU A 74 -11.37 -13.96 -11.84
N ASN A 75 -11.56 -12.71 -11.47
CA ASN A 75 -11.07 -11.58 -12.24
C ASN A 75 -9.68 -11.13 -11.76
N VAL A 76 -9.04 -10.26 -12.54
CA VAL A 76 -7.70 -9.76 -12.24
C VAL A 76 -7.66 -8.97 -10.91
N THR A 77 -8.71 -8.21 -10.62
CA THR A 77 -8.75 -7.39 -9.41
C THR A 77 -8.95 -8.19 -8.13
N GLU A 78 -9.54 -9.39 -8.22
CA GLU A 78 -9.77 -10.26 -7.06
C GLU A 78 -8.57 -11.16 -6.75
N THR A 79 -7.97 -11.74 -7.77
CA THR A 79 -6.90 -12.74 -7.60
C THR A 79 -5.81 -12.65 -8.63
N GLY A 80 -6.04 -11.86 -9.68
CA GLY A 80 -5.13 -11.80 -10.81
C GLY A 80 -3.85 -11.04 -10.49
N ILE A 81 -2.83 -11.41 -11.23
CA ILE A 81 -1.60 -10.65 -11.34
C ILE A 81 -1.64 -9.99 -12.70
N ARG A 82 -1.65 -8.66 -12.73
CA ARG A 82 -1.60 -7.93 -13.99
C ARG A 82 -0.28 -8.13 -14.69
N ASP A 83 -0.30 -8.03 -16.01
CA ASP A 83 0.92 -7.91 -16.77
C ASP A 83 1.67 -6.66 -16.33
N LEU A 84 2.89 -6.86 -15.85
CA LEU A 84 3.75 -5.80 -15.34
C LEU A 84 4.93 -5.62 -16.29
N THR A 85 5.34 -4.38 -16.46
CA THR A 85 6.55 -4.04 -17.24
C THR A 85 7.81 -4.35 -16.42
N ASP A 86 8.95 -4.46 -17.11
CA ASP A 86 10.24 -4.62 -16.45
C ASP A 86 10.55 -3.46 -15.50
N GLU A 87 10.14 -2.24 -15.83
CA GLU A 87 10.30 -1.07 -14.98
C GLU A 87 9.51 -1.21 -13.67
N GLN A 88 8.25 -1.67 -13.75
CA GLN A 88 7.41 -1.86 -12.58
C GLN A 88 7.95 -2.94 -11.64
N THR A 89 8.58 -3.99 -12.17
CA THR A 89 9.15 -5.09 -11.38
C THR A 89 10.62 -4.86 -10.99
N THR A 90 11.26 -3.84 -11.52
CA THR A 90 12.64 -3.49 -11.13
C THR A 90 12.67 -3.01 -9.68
N ARG A 91 13.57 -3.61 -8.89
CA ARG A 91 13.74 -3.27 -7.47
C ARG A 91 14.79 -2.15 -7.31
N ASN A 92 14.32 -0.90 -7.47
CA ASN A 92 15.10 0.31 -7.22
C ASN A 92 14.79 0.95 -5.85
N ASP A 93 14.17 0.21 -4.95
CA ASP A 93 13.59 0.66 -3.70
C ASP A 93 14.11 -0.10 -2.47
N MET A 94 15.14 -0.94 -2.63
CA MET A 94 15.62 -1.85 -1.58
C MET A 94 16.23 -1.13 -0.36
N ASP A 95 16.72 0.09 -0.52
CA ASP A 95 17.28 0.95 0.53
C ASP A 95 16.27 1.96 1.07
N CYS A 96 15.03 1.90 0.62
CA CYS A 96 13.96 2.79 1.04
C CYS A 96 13.22 2.29 2.27
N VAL A 97 12.53 3.20 2.94
CA VAL A 97 11.47 2.87 3.91
C VAL A 97 10.19 2.58 3.12
N PRO A 98 9.68 1.34 3.11
CA PRO A 98 8.43 1.03 2.43
C PRO A 98 7.25 1.69 3.14
N VAL A 99 6.40 2.35 2.36
CA VAL A 99 5.09 2.85 2.78
C VAL A 99 4.06 2.13 1.94
N ILE A 100 3.26 1.28 2.57
CA ILE A 100 2.29 0.42 1.92
C ILE A 100 0.90 1.00 2.09
N PHE A 101 0.23 1.27 0.97
CA PHE A 101 -1.14 1.74 0.92
C PHE A 101 -1.92 0.90 -0.10
N MET A 102 -2.28 -0.32 0.26
CA MET A 102 -2.96 -1.27 -0.62
C MET A 102 -4.14 -1.95 0.07
N GLY A 103 -5.02 -2.56 -0.72
CA GLY A 103 -6.20 -3.29 -0.27
C GLY A 103 -7.52 -2.63 -0.67
N TYR A 104 -7.49 -1.55 -1.45
CA TYR A 104 -8.69 -0.94 -2.00
C TYR A 104 -9.34 -1.86 -3.02
N TYR A 105 -8.55 -2.37 -3.99
CA TYR A 105 -8.97 -3.41 -4.92
C TYR A 105 -8.81 -4.81 -4.32
N GLY A 106 -9.21 -5.83 -5.06
CA GLY A 106 -9.19 -7.21 -4.61
C GLY A 106 -7.79 -7.85 -4.49
N GLY A 107 -7.79 -9.16 -4.31
CA GLY A 107 -6.59 -9.99 -4.20
C GLY A 107 -6.32 -10.54 -2.80
N TRP A 108 -7.15 -10.18 -1.81
CA TRP A 108 -7.02 -10.63 -0.42
C TRP A 108 -8.26 -11.38 0.11
N ASN A 109 -9.11 -11.87 -0.82
CA ASN A 109 -10.23 -12.76 -0.56
C ASN A 109 -11.22 -12.25 0.51
N HIS A 110 -11.44 -10.93 0.57
CA HIS A 110 -12.29 -10.26 1.58
C HIS A 110 -11.89 -10.59 3.04
N ASP A 111 -10.64 -10.97 3.25
CA ASP A 111 -10.11 -11.37 4.54
C ASP A 111 -9.02 -10.39 5.01
N PRO A 112 -9.31 -9.55 6.02
CA PRO A 112 -8.34 -8.60 6.56
C PRO A 112 -7.06 -9.26 7.08
N ALA A 113 -7.15 -10.50 7.60
CA ALA A 113 -5.98 -11.24 8.05
C ALA A 113 -5.09 -11.63 6.87
N GLU A 114 -5.68 -12.03 5.75
CA GLU A 114 -4.91 -12.32 4.52
C GLU A 114 -4.26 -11.05 3.96
N LEU A 115 -4.95 -9.91 3.97
CA LEU A 115 -4.33 -8.63 3.58
C LEU A 115 -3.10 -8.32 4.43
N ALA A 116 -3.18 -8.51 5.75
CA ALA A 116 -2.05 -8.32 6.65
C ALA A 116 -0.89 -9.29 6.33
N GLU A 117 -1.19 -10.55 6.03
CA GLU A 117 -0.17 -11.52 5.57
C GLU A 117 0.50 -11.07 4.27
N GLN A 118 -0.26 -10.60 3.30
CA GLN A 118 0.27 -10.11 2.01
C GLN A 118 1.15 -8.88 2.19
N GLN A 119 0.78 -7.97 3.07
CA GLN A 119 1.62 -6.83 3.45
C GLN A 119 2.93 -7.32 4.10
N GLU A 120 2.87 -8.31 4.96
CA GLU A 120 4.06 -8.91 5.58
C GLU A 120 4.98 -9.57 4.54
N GLN A 121 4.42 -10.24 3.53
CA GLN A 121 5.20 -10.79 2.41
C GLN A 121 5.97 -9.69 1.67
N ILE A 122 5.36 -8.55 1.43
CA ILE A 122 6.02 -7.38 0.82
C ILE A 122 7.14 -6.88 1.73
N LEU A 123 6.88 -6.66 3.01
CA LEU A 123 7.87 -6.14 3.96
C LEU A 123 9.07 -7.10 4.09
N ASN A 124 8.84 -8.40 3.99
CA ASN A 124 9.88 -9.41 4.05
C ASN A 124 10.85 -9.38 2.85
N THR A 125 10.52 -8.70 1.77
CA THR A 125 11.42 -8.50 0.63
C THR A 125 12.45 -7.40 0.86
N PHE A 126 12.25 -6.53 1.86
CA PHE A 126 13.18 -5.46 2.18
C PHE A 126 14.25 -5.91 3.16
N PRO A 127 15.50 -5.41 3.04
CA PRO A 127 16.60 -5.78 3.93
C PRO A 127 16.34 -5.39 5.39
N ASP A 128 15.85 -4.17 5.62
CA ASP A 128 15.47 -3.67 6.94
C ASP A 128 13.97 -3.85 7.16
N LYS A 129 13.63 -4.83 7.98
CA LYS A 129 12.23 -5.20 8.29
C LYS A 129 11.64 -4.41 9.47
N SER A 130 12.44 -3.58 10.11
CA SER A 130 12.01 -2.77 11.25
C SER A 130 11.47 -1.40 10.84
N ARG A 131 11.80 -0.93 9.63
CA ARG A 131 11.48 0.40 9.15
C ARG A 131 10.45 0.35 8.04
N PHE A 132 9.19 0.57 8.39
CA PHE A 132 8.07 0.57 7.44
C PHE A 132 6.89 1.37 7.97
N ILE A 133 5.95 1.69 7.09
CA ILE A 133 4.64 2.26 7.42
C ILE A 133 3.57 1.51 6.62
N VAL A 134 2.47 1.18 7.26
CA VAL A 134 1.26 0.68 6.62
C VAL A 134 0.16 1.70 6.81
N VAL A 135 -0.43 2.15 5.71
CA VAL A 135 -1.56 3.08 5.71
C VAL A 135 -2.84 2.29 5.49
N GLY A 136 -3.84 2.53 6.31
CA GLY A 136 -5.16 1.93 6.18
C GLY A 136 -5.83 2.33 4.87
N THR A 137 -6.79 1.53 4.45
CA THR A 137 -7.58 1.80 3.24
C THR A 137 -9.06 1.54 3.50
N ARG A 138 -9.90 2.07 2.63
CA ARG A 138 -11.30 1.68 2.53
C ARG A 138 -11.45 0.73 1.36
N PRO A 139 -11.81 -0.53 1.59
CA PRO A 139 -11.95 -1.46 0.48
C PRO A 139 -13.11 -1.03 -0.44
N MET A 140 -12.94 -1.18 -1.74
CA MET A 140 -13.99 -0.93 -2.72
C MET A 140 -15.17 -1.89 -2.47
N ASP A 141 -14.86 -3.10 -2.03
CA ASP A 141 -15.84 -4.10 -1.68
C ASP A 141 -16.49 -3.82 -0.32
N SER A 142 -17.81 -3.66 -0.32
CA SER A 142 -18.59 -3.40 0.89
C SER A 142 -18.79 -4.63 1.79
N SER A 143 -18.32 -5.82 1.40
CA SER A 143 -18.42 -7.04 2.23
C SER A 143 -17.53 -6.97 3.48
N VAL A 144 -16.50 -6.14 3.46
CA VAL A 144 -15.63 -5.87 4.60
C VAL A 144 -15.76 -4.41 5.00
N SER A 145 -16.16 -4.15 6.24
CA SER A 145 -16.23 -2.78 6.73
C SER A 145 -14.84 -2.18 6.93
N SER A 146 -14.72 -0.88 6.68
CA SER A 146 -13.48 -0.13 6.94
C SER A 146 -13.04 -0.23 8.40
N ASP A 147 -13.99 -0.26 9.33
CA ASP A 147 -13.70 -0.36 10.77
C ASP A 147 -13.10 -1.72 11.12
N THR A 148 -13.64 -2.82 10.56
CA THR A 148 -13.10 -4.17 10.75
C THR A 148 -11.69 -4.27 10.20
N LEU A 149 -11.47 -3.74 8.99
CA LEU A 149 -10.15 -3.73 8.36
C LEU A 149 -9.15 -2.92 9.20
N ASP A 150 -9.54 -1.73 9.63
CA ASP A 150 -8.73 -0.84 10.45
C ASP A 150 -8.34 -1.49 11.79
N GLN A 151 -9.28 -2.17 12.43
CA GLN A 151 -9.01 -2.92 13.66
C GLN A 151 -7.96 -4.01 13.48
N VAL A 152 -8.10 -4.84 12.45
CA VAL A 152 -7.15 -5.94 12.21
C VAL A 152 -5.77 -5.41 11.87
N LEU A 153 -5.68 -4.42 10.97
CA LEU A 153 -4.40 -3.86 10.56
C LEU A 153 -3.71 -3.09 11.68
N SER A 154 -4.44 -2.33 12.48
CA SER A 154 -3.87 -1.61 13.62
C SER A 154 -3.33 -2.56 14.70
N GLN A 155 -4.00 -3.68 14.94
CA GLN A 155 -3.49 -4.71 15.86
C GLN A 155 -2.22 -5.38 15.34
N LYS A 156 -2.15 -5.64 14.04
CA LYS A 156 -0.98 -6.28 13.41
C LYS A 156 0.22 -5.36 13.38
N TRP A 157 0.04 -4.10 12.98
CA TRP A 157 1.14 -3.20 12.64
C TRP A 157 1.49 -2.20 13.75
N GLY A 158 0.63 -2.03 14.75
CA GLY A 158 0.90 -1.22 15.93
C GLY A 158 1.31 0.22 15.60
N GLU A 159 2.46 0.65 16.09
CA GLU A 159 2.97 2.01 15.88
C GLU A 159 3.30 2.35 14.43
N HIS A 160 3.49 1.35 13.57
CA HIS A 160 3.77 1.52 12.14
C HIS A 160 2.51 1.81 11.32
N TYR A 161 1.33 1.78 11.92
CA TYR A 161 0.05 1.90 11.24
C TYR A 161 -0.50 3.32 11.26
N ILE A 162 -1.04 3.75 10.14
CA ILE A 162 -1.82 4.99 10.02
C ILE A 162 -3.26 4.62 9.68
N SER A 163 -4.18 4.89 10.60
CA SER A 163 -5.62 4.77 10.34
C SER A 163 -6.11 5.97 9.54
N LEU A 164 -6.71 5.74 8.37
CA LEU A 164 -7.31 6.81 7.58
C LEU A 164 -8.50 7.47 8.27
N ALA A 165 -9.19 6.77 9.16
CA ALA A 165 -10.28 7.36 9.94
C ALA A 165 -9.81 8.52 10.82
N ASN A 166 -8.53 8.52 11.23
CA ASN A 166 -7.92 9.59 12.02
C ASN A 166 -7.27 10.69 11.16
N VAL A 167 -7.17 10.50 9.85
CA VAL A 167 -6.50 11.41 8.93
C VAL A 167 -7.51 12.25 8.16
N THR A 168 -8.53 11.61 7.61
CA THR A 168 -9.56 12.27 6.83
C THR A 168 -10.88 11.51 6.92
N ALA A 169 -11.97 12.24 7.00
CA ALA A 169 -13.31 11.65 7.06
C ALA A 169 -13.67 10.88 5.79
N GLN A 170 -13.13 11.29 4.64
CA GLN A 170 -13.34 10.65 3.35
C GLN A 170 -12.04 10.67 2.53
N PRO A 171 -11.24 9.59 2.58
CA PRO A 171 -10.13 9.44 1.67
C PRO A 171 -10.63 9.52 0.24
N SER A 172 -10.10 10.46 -0.52
CA SER A 172 -10.55 10.73 -1.87
C SER A 172 -9.41 11.35 -2.69
N ALA A 173 -9.64 11.50 -3.99
CA ALA A 173 -8.72 12.18 -4.88
C ALA A 173 -8.70 13.73 -4.72
N THR A 174 -9.39 14.30 -3.72
CA THR A 174 -9.35 15.74 -3.46
C THR A 174 -7.97 16.17 -2.98
N TYR A 175 -7.62 17.41 -3.29
CA TYR A 175 -6.33 17.98 -2.84
C TYR A 175 -6.17 17.91 -1.32
N GLU A 176 -7.21 18.26 -0.58
CA GLU A 176 -7.20 18.28 0.88
C GLU A 176 -6.97 16.89 1.47
N ALA A 177 -7.59 15.86 0.90
CA ALA A 177 -7.39 14.49 1.33
C ALA A 177 -5.96 13.99 1.01
N GLN A 178 -5.45 14.31 -0.17
CA GLN A 178 -4.08 13.97 -0.57
C GLN A 178 -3.05 14.65 0.33
N GLN A 179 -3.27 15.92 0.64
CA GLN A 179 -2.41 16.67 1.56
C GLN A 179 -2.45 16.08 2.97
N ALA A 180 -3.62 15.80 3.51
CA ALA A 180 -3.77 15.21 4.85
C ALA A 180 -3.04 13.85 4.97
N MET A 181 -3.12 13.01 3.93
CA MET A 181 -2.42 11.74 3.90
C MET A 181 -0.90 11.92 3.83
N ALA A 182 -0.41 12.84 3.01
CA ALA A 182 1.01 13.16 2.90
C ALA A 182 1.59 13.69 4.23
N GLU A 183 0.87 14.57 4.90
CA GLU A 183 1.23 15.11 6.22
C GLU A 183 1.28 13.99 7.27
N ALA A 184 0.30 13.09 7.29
CA ALA A 184 0.28 11.96 8.21
C ALA A 184 1.46 11.01 8.01
N VAL A 185 1.83 10.73 6.75
CA VAL A 185 3.02 9.92 6.44
C VAL A 185 4.29 10.63 6.88
N LEU A 186 4.44 11.93 6.60
CA LEU A 186 5.60 12.70 7.06
C LEU A 186 5.71 12.68 8.58
N GLN A 187 4.62 12.94 9.29
CA GLN A 187 4.58 12.91 10.74
C GLN A 187 5.01 11.53 11.27
N LYS A 188 4.48 10.44 10.71
CA LYS A 188 4.82 9.08 11.10
C LYS A 188 6.30 8.76 10.87
N LEU A 189 6.87 9.19 9.74
CA LEU A 189 8.30 9.06 9.46
C LEU A 189 9.18 9.78 10.50
N GLN A 190 8.73 10.93 10.98
CA GLN A 190 9.41 11.71 12.03
C GLN A 190 9.25 11.06 13.41
N GLU A 191 8.04 10.64 13.78
CA GLU A 191 7.76 9.99 15.07
C GLU A 191 8.59 8.71 15.25
N LEU A 192 8.72 7.91 14.20
CA LEU A 192 9.50 6.67 14.21
C LEU A 192 11.00 6.89 13.98
N ASN A 193 11.45 8.15 13.82
CA ASN A 193 12.83 8.49 13.55
C ASN A 193 13.42 7.81 12.30
N TYR A 194 12.58 7.63 11.25
CA TYR A 194 13.02 7.03 10.00
C TYR A 194 13.72 8.00 9.06
N ILE A 195 13.55 9.28 9.30
CA ILE A 195 14.15 10.35 8.49
C ILE A 195 14.91 11.34 9.40
N SER A 196 16.04 11.82 8.93
CA SER A 196 16.83 12.86 9.57
C SER A 196 17.15 13.97 8.59
N LYS A 197 17.23 15.20 9.08
CA LYS A 197 17.74 16.32 8.29
C LYS A 197 19.24 16.13 8.10
N GLY A 198 19.69 16.31 6.87
CA GLY A 198 21.11 16.27 6.53
C GLY A 198 21.87 17.49 7.03
#